data_af6aeafb62462c249ad5b1081a5e6cfc
#
_entry.id   af6aeafb62462c249ad5b1081a5e6cfc
#
_cell.length_a   1.000
_cell.length_b   1.000
_cell.length_c   1.000
_cell.angle_alpha   90.00
_cell.angle_beta   90.00
_cell.angle_gamma   90.00
#
_symmetry.space_group_name_H-M   'P 1'
#
loop_
_entity.id
_entity.type
_entity.pdbx_description
1 polymer ?
#
loop_
_entity_poly.entity_id
_entity_poly.type
_entity_poly.pdbx_seq_one_letter_code
_entity_poly.pdbx_strand_id
1 'polypeptide(L)'
;MDWNSFLAYPVDELPFVFLVLLLAFTVHEFAHAYVADKFGDPTPRAMGRLTLNPRVHLDWLGMIFFLIVGIGWARPVLVNRARFKNPRAMGIAVSFAGPFSNLVLGFISLVIMYMVHNYGWLGGMSAGMAMAISTFLKYMVVQNIFLFILNLIPFPPLDGYRILEDLLPVSWAIKLQQVQQWLFYAVLLMFFIPPLRAVTLGPIFALQYDILGAFMRVLTPIFGPLGGL
;
A
#
# COMPACT_ATOMS: atom_id res chain seq x y z
N MET A 1 -32.00 2.02 -3.43
CA MET A 1 -30.67 2.47 -3.89
C MET A 1 -29.71 1.31 -3.69
N ASP A 2 -29.08 0.87 -4.76
CA ASP A 2 -28.08 -0.20 -4.67
C ASP A 2 -26.73 0.43 -4.32
N TRP A 3 -26.38 0.42 -3.01
CA TRP A 3 -25.13 0.99 -2.50
C TRP A 3 -23.90 0.29 -3.09
N ASN A 4 -24.03 -0.99 -3.48
CA ASN A 4 -22.94 -1.76 -4.10
C ASN A 4 -22.52 -1.22 -5.48
N SER A 5 -23.37 -0.48 -6.16
CA SER A 5 -23.03 0.13 -7.45
C SER A 5 -22.21 1.42 -7.32
N PHE A 6 -22.19 2.03 -6.12
CA PHE A 6 -21.52 3.30 -5.86
C PHE A 6 -20.18 3.12 -5.11
N LEU A 7 -20.03 2.03 -4.37
CA LEU A 7 -18.85 1.78 -3.55
C LEU A 7 -17.83 0.91 -4.29
N ALA A 8 -16.54 1.12 -3.99
CA ALA A 8 -15.46 0.29 -4.54
C ALA A 8 -15.49 -1.15 -4.03
N TYR A 9 -16.16 -1.39 -2.90
CA TYR A 9 -16.23 -2.67 -2.22
C TYR A 9 -17.66 -2.98 -1.78
N PRO A 10 -18.05 -4.27 -1.67
CA PRO A 10 -19.34 -4.67 -1.09
C PRO A 10 -19.51 -4.11 0.33
N VAL A 11 -20.73 -3.71 0.67
CA VAL A 11 -21.04 -3.05 1.98
C VAL A 11 -20.67 -3.92 3.17
N ASP A 12 -20.90 -5.21 3.08
CA ASP A 12 -20.59 -6.22 4.10
C ASP A 12 -19.08 -6.46 4.27
N GLU A 13 -18.28 -6.14 3.28
CA GLU A 13 -16.82 -6.27 3.32
C GLU A 13 -16.12 -4.97 3.76
N LEU A 14 -16.79 -3.81 3.74
CA LEU A 14 -16.21 -2.51 4.13
C LEU A 14 -15.50 -2.50 5.49
N PRO A 15 -16.02 -3.14 6.56
CA PRO A 15 -15.32 -3.17 7.84
C PRO A 15 -13.95 -3.85 7.76
N PHE A 16 -13.82 -4.91 6.94
CA PHE A 16 -12.56 -5.62 6.73
C PHE A 16 -11.58 -4.74 5.94
N VAL A 17 -12.03 -4.13 4.85
CA VAL A 17 -11.21 -3.21 4.06
C VAL A 17 -10.73 -2.05 4.92
N PHE A 18 -11.59 -1.45 5.75
CA PHE A 18 -11.22 -0.39 6.68
C PHE A 18 -10.11 -0.82 7.64
N LEU A 19 -10.25 -1.98 8.29
CA LEU A 19 -9.24 -2.51 9.22
C LEU A 19 -7.91 -2.80 8.51
N VAL A 20 -7.97 -3.37 7.31
CA VAL A 20 -6.79 -3.64 6.49
C VAL A 20 -6.06 -2.34 6.12
N LEU A 21 -6.77 -1.32 5.67
CA LEU A 21 -6.18 -0.02 5.33
C LEU A 21 -5.57 0.68 6.55
N LEU A 22 -6.24 0.59 7.70
CA LEU A 22 -5.74 1.10 8.97
C LEU A 22 -4.37 0.49 9.30
N LEU A 23 -4.23 -0.83 9.17
CA LEU A 23 -2.95 -1.53 9.39
C LEU A 23 -1.93 -1.21 8.31
N ALA A 24 -2.34 -1.30 7.04
CA ALA A 24 -1.46 -1.11 5.89
C ALA A 24 -0.84 0.29 5.85
N PHE A 25 -1.65 1.35 6.02
CA PHE A 25 -1.16 2.73 6.05
C PHE A 25 -0.31 3.01 7.29
N THR A 26 -0.68 2.45 8.45
CA THR A 26 0.11 2.63 9.68
C THR A 26 1.51 2.05 9.53
N VAL A 27 1.63 0.83 9.03
CA VAL A 27 2.93 0.17 8.82
C VAL A 27 3.74 0.87 7.74
N HIS A 28 3.10 1.30 6.66
CA HIS A 28 3.71 2.04 5.56
C HIS A 28 4.35 3.36 6.04
N GLU A 29 3.57 4.22 6.70
CA GLU A 29 4.05 5.51 7.21
C GLU A 29 5.10 5.33 8.32
N PHE A 30 4.92 4.31 9.19
CA PHE A 30 5.92 3.96 10.18
C PHE A 30 7.25 3.54 9.53
N ALA A 31 7.20 2.78 8.44
CA ALA A 31 8.41 2.34 7.73
C ALA A 31 9.21 3.54 7.18
N HIS A 32 8.55 4.53 6.58
CA HIS A 32 9.19 5.79 6.18
C HIS A 32 9.83 6.51 7.37
N ALA A 33 9.07 6.69 8.45
CA ALA A 33 9.54 7.35 9.66
C ALA A 33 10.75 6.63 10.27
N TYR A 34 10.71 5.31 10.34
CA TYR A 34 11.75 4.49 10.93
C TYR A 34 13.06 4.55 10.13
N VAL A 35 12.97 4.39 8.82
CA VAL A 35 14.17 4.43 7.96
C VAL A 35 14.77 5.83 7.92
N ALA A 36 13.96 6.90 7.89
CA ALA A 36 14.44 8.27 7.96
C ALA A 36 15.18 8.56 9.29
N ASP A 37 14.62 8.13 10.43
CA ASP A 37 15.23 8.27 11.75
C ASP A 37 16.57 7.49 11.83
N LYS A 38 16.63 6.27 11.28
CA LYS A 38 17.87 5.48 11.19
C LYS A 38 18.95 6.14 10.32
N PHE A 39 18.58 6.92 9.33
CA PHE A 39 19.48 7.68 8.48
C PHE A 39 19.88 9.05 9.06
N GLY A 40 19.41 9.36 10.28
CA GLY A 40 19.82 10.54 11.04
C GLY A 40 18.88 11.73 10.91
N ASP A 41 17.69 11.55 10.36
CA ASP A 41 16.66 12.58 10.37
C ASP A 41 15.74 12.44 11.61
N PRO A 42 15.87 13.30 12.63
CA PRO A 42 15.06 13.25 13.83
C PRO A 42 13.62 13.79 13.62
N THR A 43 13.31 14.33 12.44
CA THR A 43 12.04 15.01 12.17
C THR A 43 10.83 14.09 12.44
N PRO A 44 10.78 12.84 11.93
CA PRO A 44 9.65 11.95 12.20
C PRO A 44 9.46 11.65 13.69
N ARG A 45 10.57 11.46 14.42
CA ARG A 45 10.55 11.23 15.87
C ARG A 45 10.04 12.46 16.63
N ALA A 46 10.54 13.65 16.31
CA ALA A 46 10.12 14.91 16.93
C ALA A 46 8.62 15.21 16.69
N MET A 47 8.08 14.75 15.56
CA MET A 47 6.66 14.88 15.22
C MET A 47 5.78 13.77 15.82
N GLY A 48 6.34 12.84 16.61
CA GLY A 48 5.61 11.71 17.19
C GLY A 48 5.15 10.68 16.16
N ARG A 49 5.85 10.60 14.99
CA ARG A 49 5.50 9.68 13.90
C ARG A 49 6.21 8.33 13.98
N LEU A 50 7.19 8.19 14.87
CA LEU A 50 7.91 6.93 15.09
C LEU A 50 7.11 6.01 16.05
N THR A 51 5.93 5.62 15.64
CA THR A 51 4.98 4.81 16.40
C THR A 51 4.06 4.02 15.48
N LEU A 52 3.57 2.88 15.95
CA LEU A 52 2.51 2.10 15.27
C LEU A 52 1.10 2.53 15.69
N ASN A 53 0.94 3.68 16.36
CA ASN A 53 -0.38 4.21 16.67
C ASN A 53 -1.05 4.74 15.39
N PRO A 54 -2.16 4.15 14.92
CA PRO A 54 -2.78 4.54 13.66
C PRO A 54 -3.29 5.99 13.65
N ARG A 55 -3.67 6.54 14.82
CA ARG A 55 -4.24 7.90 14.91
C ARG A 55 -3.34 9.00 14.36
N VAL A 56 -2.01 8.80 14.41
CA VAL A 56 -1.07 9.80 13.91
C VAL A 56 -0.80 9.67 12.41
N HIS A 57 -1.07 8.52 11.81
CA HIS A 57 -0.79 8.20 10.41
C HIS A 57 -2.01 8.34 9.49
N LEU A 58 -3.21 8.24 10.05
CA LEU A 58 -4.43 8.24 9.25
C LEU A 58 -4.89 9.65 8.88
N ASP A 59 -5.36 9.77 7.66
CA ASP A 59 -6.22 10.84 7.18
C ASP A 59 -7.63 10.29 6.98
N TRP A 60 -8.59 10.77 7.75
CA TRP A 60 -9.96 10.26 7.73
C TRP A 60 -10.64 10.47 6.38
N LEU A 61 -10.36 11.60 5.73
CA LEU A 61 -10.92 11.90 4.41
C LEU A 61 -10.33 10.95 3.36
N GLY A 62 -9.01 10.73 3.40
CA GLY A 62 -8.33 9.77 2.53
C GLY A 62 -8.83 8.35 2.72
N MET A 63 -9.11 7.93 3.96
CA MET A 63 -9.69 6.62 4.27
C MET A 63 -11.11 6.46 3.71
N ILE A 64 -11.99 7.45 3.93
CA ILE A 64 -13.35 7.44 3.40
C ILE A 64 -13.32 7.42 1.86
N PHE A 65 -12.45 8.22 1.26
CA PHE A 65 -12.29 8.26 -0.18
C PHE A 65 -11.84 6.92 -0.75
N PHE A 66 -10.94 6.21 -0.04
CA PHE A 66 -10.52 4.87 -0.43
C PHE A 66 -11.68 3.87 -0.42
N LEU A 67 -12.54 3.90 0.59
CA LEU A 67 -13.68 3.00 0.69
C LEU A 67 -14.72 3.23 -0.41
N ILE A 68 -14.87 4.49 -0.85
CA ILE A 68 -15.84 4.86 -1.89
C ILE A 68 -15.27 4.61 -3.29
N VAL A 69 -14.05 5.05 -3.56
CA VAL A 69 -13.47 5.14 -4.90
C VAL A 69 -12.42 4.06 -5.17
N GLY A 70 -11.90 3.41 -4.12
CA GLY A 70 -10.83 2.41 -4.22
C GLY A 70 -9.41 3.01 -4.23
N ILE A 71 -9.28 4.32 -4.07
CA ILE A 71 -8.02 5.03 -3.89
C ILE A 71 -8.17 6.08 -2.80
N GLY A 72 -7.07 6.35 -2.09
CA GLY A 72 -7.06 7.32 -0.99
C GLY A 72 -5.63 7.60 -0.55
N TRP A 73 -5.49 8.27 0.57
CA TRP A 73 -4.18 8.67 1.09
C TRP A 73 -4.14 8.56 2.61
N ALA A 74 -2.93 8.36 3.12
CA ALA A 74 -2.58 8.48 4.53
C ALA A 74 -2.09 9.91 4.83
N ARG A 75 -1.91 10.21 6.08
CA ARG A 75 -1.26 11.44 6.49
C ARG A 75 0.26 11.28 6.38
N PRO A 76 0.94 11.93 5.41
CA PRO A 76 2.32 11.62 5.07
C PRO A 76 3.29 11.98 6.21
N VAL A 77 4.37 11.23 6.34
CA VAL A 77 5.50 11.55 7.21
C VAL A 77 6.37 12.60 6.54
N LEU A 78 6.70 13.66 7.27
CA LEU A 78 7.66 14.65 6.79
C LEU A 78 9.09 14.15 7.03
N VAL A 79 9.90 14.20 5.98
CA VAL A 79 11.30 13.76 5.96
C VAL A 79 12.19 14.91 5.53
N ASN A 80 13.22 15.20 6.32
CA ASN A 80 14.20 16.23 6.01
C ASN A 80 15.48 15.61 5.40
N ARG A 81 15.52 15.55 4.08
CA ARG A 81 16.65 14.96 3.32
C ARG A 81 17.99 15.67 3.55
N ALA A 82 18.00 16.94 4.00
CA ALA A 82 19.22 17.67 4.30
C ALA A 82 19.99 17.08 5.52
N ARG A 83 19.34 16.22 6.30
CA ARG A 83 19.96 15.50 7.41
C ARG A 83 20.68 14.21 6.99
N PHE A 84 20.49 13.76 5.77
CA PHE A 84 21.07 12.51 5.28
C PHE A 84 22.52 12.70 4.83
N LYS A 85 23.39 11.72 5.14
CA LYS A 85 24.78 11.70 4.64
C LYS A 85 24.83 11.61 3.10
N ASN A 86 23.93 10.85 2.51
CA ASN A 86 23.74 10.75 1.07
C ASN A 86 22.25 11.00 0.76
N PRO A 87 21.86 12.26 0.51
CA PRO A 87 20.44 12.64 0.39
C PRO A 87 19.67 11.85 -0.66
N ARG A 88 20.27 11.51 -1.82
CA ARG A 88 19.62 10.79 -2.90
C ARG A 88 19.42 9.32 -2.57
N ALA A 89 20.52 8.59 -2.29
CA ALA A 89 20.45 7.16 -2.01
C ALA A 89 19.60 6.85 -0.77
N MET A 90 19.75 7.66 0.28
CA MET A 90 18.95 7.53 1.49
C MET A 90 17.51 7.98 1.27
N GLY A 91 17.27 9.00 0.43
CA GLY A 91 15.94 9.43 0.01
C GLY A 91 15.18 8.31 -0.72
N ILE A 92 15.84 7.64 -1.68
CA ILE A 92 15.29 6.47 -2.37
C ILE A 92 14.92 5.37 -1.38
N ALA A 93 15.85 5.03 -0.45
CA ALA A 93 15.60 3.97 0.53
C ALA A 93 14.44 4.31 1.47
N VAL A 94 14.32 5.56 1.92
CA VAL A 94 13.17 6.03 2.71
C VAL A 94 11.89 5.93 1.92
N SER A 95 11.86 6.44 0.68
CA SER A 95 10.65 6.39 -0.16
C SER A 95 10.26 4.97 -0.54
N PHE A 96 11.21 4.05 -0.69
CA PHE A 96 10.93 2.63 -0.96
C PHE A 96 10.45 1.86 0.28
N ALA A 97 10.82 2.31 1.49
CA ALA A 97 10.52 1.58 2.75
C ALA A 97 9.01 1.39 2.98
N GLY A 98 8.19 2.40 2.67
CA GLY A 98 6.72 2.31 2.77
C GLY A 98 6.14 1.22 1.87
N PRO A 99 6.30 1.33 0.55
CA PRO A 99 5.84 0.29 -0.38
C PRO A 99 6.38 -1.10 -0.02
N PHE A 100 7.67 -1.21 0.27
CA PHE A 100 8.27 -2.49 0.65
C PHE A 100 7.64 -3.10 1.91
N SER A 101 7.29 -2.28 2.89
CA SER A 101 6.59 -2.75 4.09
C SER A 101 5.20 -3.34 3.77
N ASN A 102 4.48 -2.76 2.81
CA ASN A 102 3.22 -3.34 2.33
C ASN A 102 3.46 -4.68 1.62
N LEU A 103 4.49 -4.80 0.78
CA LEU A 103 4.81 -6.08 0.14
C LEU A 103 5.08 -7.18 1.17
N VAL A 104 5.88 -6.87 2.21
CA VAL A 104 6.19 -7.79 3.31
C VAL A 104 4.92 -8.15 4.09
N LEU A 105 4.07 -7.17 4.40
CA LEU A 105 2.82 -7.39 5.12
C LEU A 105 1.86 -8.28 4.33
N GLY A 106 1.75 -8.07 3.01
CA GLY A 106 0.99 -8.93 2.11
C GLY A 106 1.52 -10.36 2.08
N PHE A 107 2.85 -10.54 2.01
CA PHE A 107 3.48 -11.87 2.06
C PHE A 107 3.22 -12.59 3.39
N ILE A 108 3.43 -11.91 4.53
CA ILE A 108 3.16 -12.47 5.86
C ILE A 108 1.68 -12.87 5.98
N SER A 109 0.78 -12.03 5.50
CA SER A 109 -0.66 -12.32 5.52
C SER A 109 -1.01 -13.55 4.68
N LEU A 110 -0.35 -13.74 3.55
CA LEU A 110 -0.53 -14.95 2.73
C LEU A 110 0.01 -16.19 3.45
N VAL A 111 1.17 -16.10 4.13
CA VAL A 111 1.69 -17.20 4.97
C VAL A 111 0.67 -17.59 6.04
N ILE A 112 0.14 -16.59 6.77
CA ILE A 112 -0.90 -16.83 7.79
C ILE A 112 -2.13 -17.49 7.17
N MET A 113 -2.55 -17.05 5.99
CA MET A 113 -3.69 -17.60 5.26
C MET A 113 -3.45 -19.10 4.89
N TYR A 114 -2.26 -19.46 4.42
CA TYR A 114 -1.87 -20.85 4.18
C TYR A 114 -1.94 -21.68 5.48
N MET A 115 -1.39 -21.15 6.58
CA MET A 115 -1.40 -21.85 7.87
C MET A 115 -2.84 -22.08 8.37
N VAL A 116 -3.66 -21.04 8.34
CA VAL A 116 -5.05 -21.07 8.82
C VAL A 116 -5.88 -22.10 8.04
N HIS A 117 -5.73 -22.15 6.70
CA HIS A 117 -6.52 -23.06 5.86
C HIS A 117 -5.97 -24.48 5.91
N ASN A 118 -4.66 -24.67 5.73
CA ASN A 118 -4.11 -26.03 5.56
C ASN A 118 -3.96 -26.78 6.88
N TYR A 119 -3.81 -26.08 8.01
CA TYR A 119 -3.81 -26.74 9.34
C TYR A 119 -5.19 -26.82 9.99
N GLY A 120 -6.25 -26.40 9.28
CA GLY A 120 -7.63 -26.56 9.73
C GLY A 120 -8.00 -25.72 10.96
N TRP A 121 -7.30 -24.60 11.20
CA TRP A 121 -7.54 -23.73 12.38
C TRP A 121 -8.96 -23.13 12.41
N LEU A 122 -9.64 -23.11 11.27
CA LEU A 122 -11.03 -22.64 11.16
C LEU A 122 -12.05 -23.73 11.50
N GLY A 123 -11.65 -25.01 11.57
CA GLY A 123 -12.58 -26.14 11.68
C GLY A 123 -13.40 -26.21 12.98
N GLY A 124 -12.99 -25.52 14.05
CA GLY A 124 -13.74 -25.40 15.31
C GLY A 124 -14.55 -24.12 15.46
N MET A 125 -14.55 -23.25 14.44
CA MET A 125 -15.20 -21.95 14.49
C MET A 125 -16.58 -21.97 13.84
N SER A 126 -17.44 -20.97 14.20
CA SER A 126 -18.69 -20.79 13.46
C SER A 126 -18.38 -20.39 12.01
N ALA A 127 -19.28 -20.75 11.07
CA ALA A 127 -19.11 -20.43 9.65
C ALA A 127 -18.91 -18.93 9.41
N GLY A 128 -19.61 -18.06 10.16
CA GLY A 128 -19.46 -16.60 10.07
C GLY A 128 -18.08 -16.11 10.52
N MET A 129 -17.51 -16.71 11.59
CA MET A 129 -16.17 -16.35 12.06
C MET A 129 -15.09 -16.83 11.08
N ALA A 130 -15.23 -18.06 10.56
CA ALA A 130 -14.30 -18.59 9.56
C ALA A 130 -14.29 -17.72 8.29
N MET A 131 -15.48 -17.31 7.81
CA MET A 131 -15.63 -16.39 6.68
C MET A 131 -15.00 -15.03 6.98
N ALA A 132 -15.24 -14.44 8.14
CA ALA A 132 -14.69 -13.16 8.53
C ALA A 132 -13.15 -13.14 8.53
N ILE A 133 -12.52 -14.18 9.10
CA ILE A 133 -11.06 -14.36 9.12
C ILE A 133 -10.52 -14.52 7.69
N SER A 134 -11.15 -15.36 6.88
CA SER A 134 -10.74 -15.58 5.49
C SER A 134 -10.85 -14.30 4.65
N THR A 135 -11.95 -13.56 4.79
CA THR A 135 -12.15 -12.26 4.11
C THR A 135 -11.11 -11.24 4.54
N PHE A 136 -10.85 -11.11 5.84
CA PHE A 136 -9.82 -10.22 6.36
C PHE A 136 -8.44 -10.56 5.81
N LEU A 137 -8.03 -11.83 5.85
CA LEU A 137 -6.73 -12.27 5.35
C LEU A 137 -6.61 -12.08 3.82
N LYS A 138 -7.67 -12.36 3.08
CA LYS A 138 -7.75 -12.08 1.63
C LYS A 138 -7.47 -10.61 1.35
N TYR A 139 -8.16 -9.70 2.04
CA TYR A 139 -7.93 -8.27 1.86
C TYR A 139 -6.54 -7.82 2.35
N MET A 140 -6.02 -8.40 3.43
CA MET A 140 -4.64 -8.14 3.86
C MET A 140 -3.62 -8.44 2.75
N VAL A 141 -3.79 -9.55 2.04
CA VAL A 141 -2.93 -9.91 0.90
C VAL A 141 -3.14 -8.95 -0.27
N VAL A 142 -4.37 -8.85 -0.75
CA VAL A 142 -4.71 -8.15 -1.99
C VAL A 142 -4.42 -6.64 -1.88
N GLN A 143 -4.86 -5.99 -0.79
CA GLN A 143 -4.69 -4.55 -0.64
C GLN A 143 -3.24 -4.15 -0.39
N ASN A 144 -2.47 -4.98 0.33
CA ASN A 144 -1.06 -4.65 0.55
C ASN A 144 -0.22 -4.82 -0.72
N ILE A 145 -0.47 -5.81 -1.57
CA ILE A 145 0.17 -5.92 -2.88
C ILE A 145 -0.27 -4.75 -3.78
N PHE A 146 -1.55 -4.38 -3.76
CA PHE A 146 -2.06 -3.22 -4.49
C PHE A 146 -1.37 -1.92 -4.05
N LEU A 147 -1.26 -1.66 -2.75
CA LEU A 147 -0.60 -0.47 -2.20
C LEU A 147 0.90 -0.44 -2.53
N PHE A 148 1.58 -1.60 -2.54
CA PHE A 148 2.96 -1.71 -3.01
C PHE A 148 3.10 -1.23 -4.45
N ILE A 149 2.28 -1.76 -5.36
CA ILE A 149 2.32 -1.41 -6.79
C ILE A 149 1.94 0.06 -6.99
N LEU A 150 0.83 0.49 -6.38
CA LEU A 150 0.32 1.86 -6.49
C LEU A 150 1.38 2.87 -6.10
N ASN A 151 2.02 2.69 -4.92
CA ASN A 151 3.00 3.64 -4.43
C ASN A 151 4.33 3.62 -5.19
N LEU A 152 4.61 2.62 -6.01
CA LEU A 152 5.78 2.61 -6.90
C LEU A 152 5.53 3.27 -8.26
N ILE A 153 4.31 3.65 -8.57
CA ILE A 153 4.02 4.40 -9.80
C ILE A 153 4.74 5.77 -9.72
N PRO A 154 5.54 6.16 -10.75
CA PRO A 154 6.38 7.36 -10.70
C PRO A 154 5.59 8.65 -10.97
N PHE A 155 4.49 8.84 -10.27
CA PHE A 155 3.63 10.01 -10.38
C PHE A 155 3.31 10.62 -9.00
N PRO A 156 3.23 11.96 -8.87
CA PRO A 156 2.86 12.59 -7.62
C PRO A 156 1.40 12.28 -7.24
N PRO A 157 1.08 12.11 -5.98
CA PRO A 157 1.90 12.31 -4.79
C PRO A 157 2.59 11.02 -4.26
N LEU A 158 2.70 9.97 -5.07
CA LEU A 158 3.15 8.63 -4.69
C LEU A 158 4.66 8.55 -4.43
N ASP A 159 5.10 7.53 -3.69
CA ASP A 159 6.52 7.38 -3.32
C ASP A 159 7.43 7.13 -4.52
N GLY A 160 6.92 6.44 -5.55
CA GLY A 160 7.62 6.22 -6.82
C GLY A 160 8.03 7.52 -7.51
N TYR A 161 7.25 8.58 -7.37
CA TYR A 161 7.64 9.90 -7.86
C TYR A 161 8.88 10.44 -7.12
N ARG A 162 8.92 10.31 -5.80
CA ARG A 162 10.08 10.72 -4.98
C ARG A 162 11.32 9.90 -5.30
N ILE A 163 11.15 8.60 -5.56
CA ILE A 163 12.24 7.72 -6.02
C ILE A 163 12.74 8.21 -7.38
N LEU A 164 11.85 8.52 -8.32
CA LEU A 164 12.22 9.05 -9.63
C LEU A 164 12.97 10.38 -9.52
N GLU A 165 12.51 11.31 -8.68
CA GLU A 165 13.21 12.59 -8.45
C GLU A 165 14.65 12.37 -7.98
N ASP A 166 14.88 11.42 -7.05
CA ASP A 166 16.21 11.14 -6.50
C ASP A 166 17.12 10.40 -7.49
N LEU A 167 16.56 9.64 -8.43
CA LEU A 167 17.30 8.95 -9.50
C LEU A 167 17.75 9.90 -10.62
N LEU A 168 16.97 10.95 -10.88
CA LEU A 168 17.24 11.87 -11.99
C LEU A 168 18.41 12.83 -11.68
N PRO A 169 19.16 13.29 -12.72
CA PRO A 169 20.04 14.44 -12.58
C PRO A 169 19.30 15.68 -12.07
N VAL A 170 19.98 16.57 -11.33
CA VAL A 170 19.35 17.75 -10.69
C VAL A 170 18.55 18.60 -11.68
N SER A 171 19.07 18.82 -12.89
CA SER A 171 18.41 19.60 -13.92
C SER A 171 17.07 19.01 -14.37
N TRP A 172 16.95 17.69 -14.43
CA TRP A 172 15.72 16.98 -14.77
C TRP A 172 14.74 16.93 -13.58
N ALA A 173 15.26 16.73 -12.36
CA ALA A 173 14.44 16.76 -11.15
C ALA A 173 13.75 18.14 -10.97
N ILE A 174 14.46 19.25 -11.21
CA ILE A 174 13.88 20.60 -11.18
C ILE A 174 12.75 20.73 -12.22
N LYS A 175 12.97 20.27 -13.46
CA LYS A 175 11.93 20.30 -14.51
C LYS A 175 10.71 19.45 -14.13
N LEU A 176 10.95 18.28 -13.54
CA LEU A 176 9.89 17.38 -13.07
C LEU A 176 9.04 18.04 -11.97
N GLN A 177 9.68 18.74 -11.03
CA GLN A 177 8.98 19.52 -9.99
C GLN A 177 8.12 20.65 -10.58
N GLN A 178 8.58 21.32 -11.62
CA GLN A 178 7.81 22.38 -12.27
C GLN A 178 6.50 21.91 -12.90
N VAL A 179 6.45 20.65 -13.35
CA VAL A 179 5.26 20.03 -13.95
C VAL A 179 4.48 19.13 -12.98
N GLN A 180 4.92 19.04 -11.72
CA GLN A 180 4.34 18.14 -10.71
C GLN A 180 2.82 18.27 -10.59
N GLN A 181 2.30 19.49 -10.60
CA GLN A 181 0.86 19.75 -10.52
C GLN A 181 0.09 19.17 -11.72
N TRP A 182 0.65 19.28 -12.92
CA TRP A 182 0.05 18.74 -14.13
C TRP A 182 0.09 17.20 -14.15
N LEU A 183 1.19 16.64 -13.68
CA LEU A 183 1.30 15.18 -13.50
C LEU A 183 0.27 14.64 -12.50
N PHE A 184 0.02 15.36 -11.41
CA PHE A 184 -1.02 15.01 -10.46
C PHE A 184 -2.41 14.98 -11.12
N TYR A 185 -2.77 16.01 -11.90
CA TYR A 185 -4.04 16.02 -12.62
C TYR A 185 -4.11 14.91 -13.68
N ALA A 186 -3.00 14.62 -14.38
CA ALA A 186 -2.95 13.52 -15.34
C ALA A 186 -3.25 12.17 -14.67
N VAL A 187 -2.68 11.91 -13.49
CA VAL A 187 -2.96 10.70 -12.71
C VAL A 187 -4.44 10.63 -12.30
N LEU A 188 -5.02 11.73 -11.82
CA LEU A 188 -6.45 11.74 -11.50
C LEU A 188 -7.29 11.39 -12.73
N LEU A 189 -6.98 11.92 -13.91
CA LEU A 189 -7.69 11.55 -15.15
C LEU A 189 -7.52 10.06 -15.48
N MET A 190 -6.32 9.50 -15.30
CA MET A 190 -6.06 8.07 -15.51
C MET A 190 -6.90 7.19 -14.57
N PHE A 191 -7.16 7.64 -13.34
CA PHE A 191 -7.99 6.89 -12.40
C PHE A 191 -9.48 7.01 -12.69
N PHE A 192 -9.96 8.22 -13.01
CA PHE A 192 -11.40 8.49 -13.11
C PHE A 192 -11.99 8.22 -14.49
N ILE A 193 -11.19 8.21 -15.55
CA ILE A 193 -11.66 7.92 -16.91
C ILE A 193 -11.48 6.43 -17.21
N PRO A 194 -12.55 5.60 -17.24
CA PRO A 194 -12.43 4.15 -17.36
C PRO A 194 -11.61 3.65 -18.56
N PRO A 195 -11.78 4.17 -19.79
CA PRO A 195 -10.94 3.75 -20.92
C PRO A 195 -9.45 4.07 -20.70
N LEU A 196 -9.15 5.25 -20.13
CA LEU A 196 -7.78 5.66 -19.85
C LEU A 196 -7.15 4.78 -18.77
N ARG A 197 -7.91 4.52 -17.69
CA ARG A 197 -7.49 3.60 -16.63
C ARG A 197 -7.17 2.21 -17.19
N ALA A 198 -8.00 1.68 -18.06
CA ALA A 198 -7.82 0.33 -18.62
C ALA A 198 -6.52 0.19 -19.41
N VAL A 199 -6.13 1.20 -20.19
CA VAL A 199 -4.91 1.13 -21.03
C VAL A 199 -3.65 1.58 -20.31
N THR A 200 -3.73 2.37 -19.24
CA THR A 200 -2.56 2.90 -18.50
C THR A 200 -2.30 2.15 -17.20
N LEU A 201 -3.26 2.20 -16.27
CA LEU A 201 -3.11 1.64 -14.93
C LEU A 201 -3.46 0.14 -14.89
N GLY A 202 -4.35 -0.32 -15.76
CA GLY A 202 -4.78 -1.72 -15.83
C GLY A 202 -3.61 -2.71 -15.95
N PRO A 203 -2.69 -2.55 -16.93
CA PRO A 203 -1.51 -3.40 -17.05
C PRO A 203 -0.58 -3.35 -15.83
N ILE A 204 -0.45 -2.16 -15.20
CA ILE A 204 0.37 -1.99 -14.00
C ILE A 204 -0.26 -2.76 -12.82
N PHE A 205 -1.56 -2.64 -12.62
CA PHE A 205 -2.25 -3.36 -11.55
C PHE A 205 -2.37 -4.86 -11.83
N ALA A 206 -2.28 -5.31 -13.09
CA ALA A 206 -2.21 -6.74 -13.41
C ALA A 206 -0.97 -7.42 -12.82
N LEU A 207 0.14 -6.69 -12.56
CA LEU A 207 1.32 -7.19 -11.86
C LEU A 207 0.99 -7.75 -10.46
N GLN A 208 -0.14 -7.37 -9.89
CA GLN A 208 -0.62 -7.95 -8.63
C GLN A 208 -0.79 -9.47 -8.72
N TYR A 209 -1.29 -9.98 -9.84
CA TYR A 209 -1.45 -11.42 -10.08
C TYR A 209 -0.09 -12.12 -10.21
N ASP A 210 0.89 -11.47 -10.84
CA ASP A 210 2.24 -12.02 -10.98
C ASP A 210 2.96 -12.10 -9.63
N ILE A 211 2.85 -11.06 -8.80
CA ILE A 211 3.41 -11.02 -7.44
C ILE A 211 2.75 -12.09 -6.58
N LEU A 212 1.42 -12.18 -6.59
CA LEU A 212 0.67 -13.19 -5.85
C LEU A 212 1.07 -14.60 -6.30
N GLY A 213 1.13 -14.83 -7.61
CA GLY A 213 1.59 -16.09 -8.19
C GLY A 213 3.03 -16.44 -7.81
N ALA A 214 3.92 -15.45 -7.72
CA ALA A 214 5.29 -15.65 -7.24
C ALA A 214 5.31 -16.07 -5.76
N PHE A 215 4.52 -15.42 -4.92
CA PHE A 215 4.38 -15.79 -3.50
C PHE A 215 3.83 -17.21 -3.34
N MET A 216 2.78 -17.56 -4.08
CA MET A 216 2.18 -18.89 -4.05
C MET A 216 3.16 -19.98 -4.51
N ARG A 217 3.98 -19.70 -5.55
CA ARG A 217 5.03 -20.66 -5.98
C ARG A 217 6.05 -20.98 -4.90
N VAL A 218 6.34 -20.03 -4.00
CA VAL A 218 7.23 -20.25 -2.84
C VAL A 218 6.52 -21.02 -1.73
N LEU A 219 5.25 -20.71 -1.46
CA LEU A 219 4.53 -21.21 -0.29
C LEU A 219 3.87 -22.59 -0.54
N THR A 220 3.37 -22.85 -1.75
CA THR A 220 2.69 -24.11 -2.08
C THR A 220 3.56 -25.35 -1.84
N PRO A 221 4.86 -25.40 -2.18
CA PRO A 221 5.72 -26.55 -1.84
C PRO A 221 5.89 -26.78 -0.34
N ILE A 222 5.74 -25.73 0.48
CA ILE A 222 5.96 -25.76 1.94
C ILE A 222 4.67 -26.17 2.67
N PHE A 223 3.54 -25.59 2.28
CA PHE A 223 2.28 -25.72 2.99
C PHE A 223 1.24 -26.60 2.27
N GLY A 224 1.49 -27.01 1.03
CA GLY A 224 0.49 -27.61 0.15
C GLY A 224 -0.34 -26.56 -0.61
N PRO A 225 -1.22 -26.99 -1.55
CA PRO A 225 -2.08 -26.05 -2.29
C PRO A 225 -3.07 -25.37 -1.35
N LEU A 226 -3.38 -24.09 -1.63
CA LEU A 226 -4.42 -23.38 -0.90
C LEU A 226 -5.78 -23.86 -1.43
N GLY A 227 -6.47 -24.70 -0.69
CA GLY A 227 -7.80 -25.21 -1.07
C GLY A 227 -8.86 -24.15 -0.88
N GLY A 228 -9.65 -23.85 -1.93
CA GLY A 228 -10.89 -23.09 -1.79
C GLY A 228 -10.82 -21.56 -1.92
N LEU A 229 -9.86 -21.04 -2.70
CA LEU A 229 -9.93 -19.65 -3.22
C LEU A 229 -10.61 -19.59 -4.58
#